data_88825214efe183e1c77b4bb5113217bd
#
_entry.id   88825214efe183e1c77b4bb5113217bd
#
_cell.length_a   1.000
_cell.length_b   1.000
_cell.length_c   1.000
_cell.angle_alpha   90.00
_cell.angle_beta   90.00
_cell.angle_gamma   90.00
#
_symmetry.space_group_name_H-M   'P 1'
#
loop_
_entity.id
_entity.type
_entity.pdbx_description
1 polymer ?
#
loop_
_entity_poly.entity_id
_entity_poly.type
_entity_poly.pdbx_seq_one_letter_code
_entity_poly.pdbx_strand_id
1 'polypeptide(L)'
;GAVNQETLVKDYCKLLITGEEIELGFKLIRDTFIFTNKRLILVEKQGITGSKIEYKSITYKSISRFSVETAGTFDLEAELKIWVSSEAHPSIVKQFNKSVNVYDVQNVLAHHVLK
;
A
#
# COMPACT_ATOMS: atom_id res chain seq x y z
N GLY A 1 1.07 7.90 -8.29
CA GLY A 1 -0.15 8.52 -7.78
C GLY A 1 -1.27 7.54 -7.58
N ALA A 2 -2.43 8.06 -7.25
CA ALA A 2 -3.62 7.22 -7.08
C ALA A 2 -3.99 6.59 -8.42
N VAL A 3 -4.42 5.35 -8.38
CA VAL A 3 -4.77 4.60 -9.58
C VAL A 3 -6.29 4.47 -9.67
N ASN A 4 -6.81 4.61 -10.88
CA ASN A 4 -8.24 4.46 -11.15
C ASN A 4 -8.68 3.04 -10.74
N GLN A 5 -9.82 2.95 -10.06
CA GLN A 5 -10.33 1.69 -9.55
C GLN A 5 -10.61 0.68 -10.67
N GLU A 6 -11.12 1.12 -11.81
CA GLU A 6 -11.37 0.23 -12.94
C GLU A 6 -10.09 -0.41 -13.44
N THR A 7 -9.01 0.36 -13.52
CA THR A 7 -7.70 -0.14 -13.92
C THR A 7 -7.18 -1.17 -12.92
N LEU A 8 -7.33 -0.90 -11.63
CA LEU A 8 -6.90 -1.83 -10.58
C LEU A 8 -7.66 -3.15 -10.66
N VAL A 9 -8.98 -3.08 -10.83
CA VAL A 9 -9.80 -4.30 -10.95
C VAL A 9 -9.37 -5.09 -12.17
N LYS A 10 -9.20 -4.42 -13.30
CA LYS A 10 -8.78 -5.07 -14.54
C LYS A 10 -7.44 -5.79 -14.39
N ASP A 11 -6.47 -5.14 -13.76
CA ASP A 11 -5.12 -5.66 -13.68
C ASP A 11 -4.95 -6.71 -12.59
N TYR A 12 -5.73 -6.64 -11.51
CA TYR A 12 -5.48 -7.45 -10.31
C TYR A 12 -6.67 -8.31 -9.86
N CYS A 13 -7.74 -8.40 -10.67
CA CYS A 13 -8.93 -9.17 -10.26
C CYS A 13 -8.63 -10.63 -9.97
N LYS A 14 -7.61 -11.22 -10.61
CA LYS A 14 -7.24 -12.61 -10.38
C LYS A 14 -6.73 -12.89 -8.97
N LEU A 15 -6.32 -11.85 -8.25
CA LEU A 15 -5.85 -11.99 -6.86
C LEU A 15 -7.00 -12.01 -5.86
N LEU A 16 -8.15 -11.48 -6.24
CA LEU A 16 -9.25 -11.23 -5.31
C LEU A 16 -10.08 -12.49 -5.08
N ILE A 17 -10.49 -12.65 -3.83
CA ILE A 17 -11.42 -13.73 -3.47
C ILE A 17 -12.86 -13.24 -3.54
N THR A 18 -13.81 -14.18 -3.45
CA THR A 18 -15.24 -13.83 -3.43
C THR A 18 -15.53 -12.87 -2.27
N GLY A 19 -16.21 -11.77 -2.58
CA GLY A 19 -16.55 -10.77 -1.58
C GLY A 19 -15.44 -9.78 -1.28
N GLU A 20 -14.30 -9.90 -1.93
CA GLU A 20 -13.20 -8.94 -1.77
C GLU A 20 -13.31 -7.84 -2.82
N GLU A 21 -13.25 -6.58 -2.36
CA GLU A 21 -13.36 -5.42 -3.24
C GLU A 21 -12.18 -4.48 -3.02
N ILE A 22 -11.66 -3.91 -4.10
CA ILE A 22 -10.59 -2.92 -4.05
C ILE A 22 -11.20 -1.58 -3.66
N GLU A 23 -10.64 -0.94 -2.64
CA GLU A 23 -11.10 0.36 -2.16
C GLU A 23 -10.21 1.50 -2.64
N LEU A 24 -8.91 1.27 -2.70
CA LEU A 24 -7.94 2.31 -3.03
C LEU A 24 -6.65 1.67 -3.53
N GLY A 25 -5.96 2.36 -4.44
CA GLY A 25 -4.65 1.92 -4.89
C GLY A 25 -3.73 3.08 -5.20
N PHE A 26 -2.45 2.86 -4.95
CA PHE A 26 -1.40 3.84 -5.21
C PHE A 26 -0.27 3.17 -5.98
N LYS A 27 0.14 3.80 -7.07
CA LYS A 27 1.26 3.31 -7.86
C LYS A 27 2.51 4.12 -7.51
N LEU A 28 3.56 3.40 -7.12
CA LEU A 28 4.90 3.95 -6.92
C LEU A 28 5.72 3.68 -8.19
N ILE A 29 7.02 3.97 -8.16
CA ILE A 29 7.85 3.78 -9.35
C ILE A 29 7.82 2.34 -9.84
N ARG A 30 8.02 1.37 -8.95
CA ARG A 30 8.03 -0.06 -9.30
C ARG A 30 6.93 -0.86 -8.63
N ASP A 31 6.37 -0.34 -7.55
CA ASP A 31 5.47 -1.06 -6.69
C ASP A 31 4.07 -0.48 -6.76
N THR A 32 3.08 -1.26 -6.36
CA THR A 32 1.70 -0.80 -6.25
C THR A 32 1.13 -1.26 -4.93
N PHE A 33 0.52 -0.33 -4.19
CA PHE A 33 -0.28 -0.65 -3.01
C PHE A 33 -1.74 -0.76 -3.39
N ILE A 34 -2.39 -1.83 -2.96
CA ILE A 34 -3.81 -2.04 -3.15
C ILE A 34 -4.44 -2.32 -1.79
N PHE A 35 -5.39 -1.47 -1.41
CA PHE A 35 -6.16 -1.68 -0.20
C PHE A 35 -7.52 -2.26 -0.58
N THR A 36 -7.80 -3.46 -0.07
CA THR A 36 -9.11 -4.07 -0.25
C THR A 36 -9.87 -4.05 1.08
N ASN A 37 -11.11 -4.49 1.06
CA ASN A 37 -11.88 -4.62 2.29
C ASN A 37 -11.36 -5.75 3.20
N LYS A 38 -10.41 -6.57 2.73
CA LYS A 38 -9.91 -7.73 3.49
C LYS A 38 -8.42 -7.64 3.83
N ARG A 39 -7.62 -6.98 3.01
CA ARG A 39 -6.15 -6.98 3.18
C ARG A 39 -5.51 -5.81 2.46
N LEU A 40 -4.27 -5.57 2.81
CA LEU A 40 -3.36 -4.76 2.01
C LEU A 40 -2.58 -5.70 1.09
N ILE A 41 -2.56 -5.40 -0.20
CA ILE A 41 -1.75 -6.12 -1.17
C ILE A 41 -0.64 -5.20 -1.63
N LEU A 42 0.60 -5.65 -1.47
CA LEU A 42 1.77 -4.94 -1.99
C LEU A 42 2.28 -5.71 -3.19
N VAL A 43 2.24 -5.07 -4.35
CA VAL A 43 2.72 -5.65 -5.60
C VAL A 43 4.12 -5.10 -5.86
N GLU A 44 5.11 -5.97 -5.83
CA GLU A 44 6.51 -5.57 -6.00
C GLU A 44 7.11 -6.20 -7.24
N LYS A 45 7.56 -5.38 -8.17
CA LYS A 45 8.31 -5.85 -9.34
C LYS A 45 9.75 -6.04 -8.94
N GLN A 46 10.30 -7.21 -9.26
CA GLN A 46 11.64 -7.59 -8.83
C GLN A 46 12.55 -7.81 -10.03
N GLY A 47 13.86 -7.71 -9.76
CA GLY A 47 14.88 -7.90 -10.77
C GLY A 47 15.05 -6.69 -11.69
N ILE A 48 16.06 -6.73 -12.52
CA ILE A 48 16.41 -5.63 -13.42
C ILE A 48 15.31 -5.40 -14.46
N THR A 49 14.75 -6.49 -15.00
CA THR A 49 13.72 -6.42 -16.04
C THR A 49 12.33 -6.25 -15.48
N GLY A 50 12.12 -6.47 -14.16
CA GLY A 50 10.80 -6.47 -13.57
C GLY A 50 9.93 -7.64 -14.00
N SER A 51 10.54 -8.73 -14.49
CA SER A 51 9.80 -9.89 -14.97
C SER A 51 9.22 -10.75 -13.84
N LYS A 52 9.80 -10.66 -12.65
CA LYS A 52 9.25 -11.32 -11.46
C LYS A 52 8.38 -10.34 -10.71
N ILE A 53 7.22 -10.80 -10.28
CA ILE A 53 6.30 -9.97 -9.50
C ILE A 53 5.95 -10.72 -8.22
N GLU A 54 6.15 -10.07 -7.08
CA GLU A 54 5.70 -10.60 -5.80
C GLU A 54 4.41 -9.92 -5.40
N TYR A 55 3.42 -10.70 -5.02
CA TYR A 55 2.16 -10.22 -4.48
C TYR A 55 2.13 -10.55 -3.00
N LYS A 56 2.38 -9.56 -2.17
CA LYS A 56 2.46 -9.74 -0.73
C LYS A 56 1.14 -9.32 -0.11
N SER A 57 0.47 -10.24 0.59
CA SER A 57 -0.77 -9.96 1.28
C SER A 57 -0.49 -9.75 2.76
N ILE A 58 -0.97 -8.65 3.29
CA ILE A 58 -0.81 -8.31 4.69
C ILE A 58 -2.20 -8.14 5.27
N THR A 59 -2.54 -8.97 6.25
CA THR A 59 -3.84 -8.85 6.91
C THR A 59 -3.85 -7.61 7.79
N TYR A 60 -4.95 -6.90 7.82
CA TYR A 60 -5.05 -5.71 8.67
C TYR A 60 -4.86 -6.03 10.14
N LYS A 61 -5.27 -7.23 10.57
CA LYS A 61 -5.08 -7.69 11.96
C LYS A 61 -3.61 -7.79 12.35
N SER A 62 -2.73 -8.06 11.40
CA SER A 62 -1.30 -8.22 11.70
C SER A 62 -0.57 -6.88 11.80
N ILE A 63 -1.17 -5.80 11.37
CA ILE A 63 -0.55 -4.47 11.44
C ILE A 63 -0.70 -3.94 12.86
N SER A 64 0.43 -3.78 13.53
CA SER A 64 0.47 -3.32 14.92
C SER A 64 0.55 -1.80 15.02
N ARG A 65 1.21 -1.15 14.10
CA ARG A 65 1.27 0.31 14.01
C ARG A 65 1.68 0.74 12.61
N PHE A 66 1.42 1.99 12.31
CA PHE A 66 1.79 2.60 11.05
C PHE A 66 2.06 4.08 11.28
N SER A 67 2.86 4.67 10.42
CA SER A 67 3.12 6.11 10.47
C SER A 67 3.18 6.67 9.06
N VAL A 68 2.72 7.90 8.90
CA VAL A 68 2.94 8.67 7.68
C VAL A 68 3.69 9.92 8.04
N GLU A 69 4.73 10.20 7.28
CA GLU A 69 5.52 11.42 7.42
C GLU A 69 5.28 12.27 6.19
N THR A 70 4.84 13.49 6.40
CA THR A 70 4.53 14.39 5.29
C THR A 70 5.82 14.90 4.65
N ALA A 71 5.74 15.24 3.36
CA ALA A 71 6.86 15.86 2.67
C ALA A 71 7.20 17.19 3.31
N GLY A 72 8.51 17.41 3.55
CA GLY A 72 8.99 18.67 4.08
C GLY A 72 9.14 19.72 2.97
N THR A 73 9.68 20.89 3.36
CA THR A 73 9.86 22.00 2.42
C THR A 73 10.80 21.64 1.27
N PHE A 74 11.84 20.88 1.55
CA PHE A 74 12.83 20.48 0.56
C PHE A 74 12.68 19.05 0.11
N ASP A 75 11.94 18.25 0.88
CA ASP A 75 11.64 16.87 0.50
C ASP A 75 10.35 16.85 -0.29
N LEU A 76 10.41 16.22 -1.45
CA LEU A 76 9.25 16.10 -2.32
C LEU A 76 8.51 14.78 -2.11
N GLU A 77 8.94 13.99 -1.13
CA GLU A 77 8.39 12.67 -0.87
C GLU A 77 7.86 12.57 0.56
N ALA A 78 6.72 11.93 0.68
CA ALA A 78 6.19 11.50 1.97
C ALA A 78 6.60 10.06 2.21
N GLU A 79 6.60 9.62 3.46
CA GLU A 79 7.01 8.27 3.81
C GLU A 79 5.94 7.55 4.60
N LEU A 80 5.69 6.31 4.20
CA LEU A 80 4.80 5.40 4.92
C LEU A 80 5.63 4.29 5.55
N LYS A 81 5.40 4.03 6.83
CA LYS A 81 5.99 2.89 7.55
C LYS A 81 4.88 2.05 8.13
N ILE A 82 5.01 0.74 8.00
CA ILE A 82 4.06 -0.23 8.55
C ILE A 82 4.82 -1.28 9.33
N TRP A 83 4.41 -1.50 10.57
CA TRP A 83 4.94 -2.56 11.44
C TRP A 83 3.94 -3.69 11.51
N VAL A 84 4.41 -4.90 11.28
CA VAL A 84 3.61 -6.12 11.30
C VAL A 84 3.94 -6.92 12.55
N SER A 85 2.92 -7.38 13.26
CA SER A 85 3.06 -8.15 14.49
C SER A 85 3.89 -7.39 15.53
N SER A 86 4.77 -8.06 16.26
CA SER A 86 5.56 -7.45 17.33
C SER A 86 6.95 -7.03 16.89
N GLU A 87 7.19 -6.89 15.58
CA GLU A 87 8.52 -6.54 15.09
C GLU A 87 8.95 -5.15 15.52
N ALA A 88 10.22 -5.02 15.89
CA ALA A 88 10.79 -3.75 16.34
C ALA A 88 11.02 -2.77 15.19
N HIS A 89 11.31 -3.30 14.02
CA HIS A 89 11.56 -2.49 12.82
C HIS A 89 10.37 -2.57 11.87
N PRO A 90 10.10 -1.50 11.10
CA PRO A 90 8.98 -1.55 10.16
C PRO A 90 9.22 -2.61 9.09
N SER A 91 8.17 -3.39 8.82
CA SER A 91 8.19 -4.42 7.77
C SER A 91 8.10 -3.80 6.38
N ILE A 92 7.48 -2.63 6.29
CA ILE A 92 7.30 -1.91 5.03
C ILE A 92 7.71 -0.46 5.26
N VAL A 93 8.58 0.04 4.37
CA VAL A 93 8.96 1.45 4.31
C VAL A 93 8.90 1.86 2.85
N LYS A 94 8.00 2.77 2.51
CA LYS A 94 7.83 3.23 1.14
C LYS A 94 7.68 4.74 1.09
N GLN A 95 8.20 5.32 0.03
CA GLN A 95 8.11 6.76 -0.22
C GLN A 95 7.10 7.02 -1.32
N PHE A 96 6.30 8.05 -1.12
CA PHE A 96 5.33 8.52 -2.10
C PHE A 96 5.73 9.92 -2.54
N ASN A 97 5.63 10.18 -3.84
CA ASN A 97 5.81 11.55 -4.31
C ASN A 97 4.56 12.38 -3.94
N LYS A 98 4.66 13.69 -4.12
CA LYS A 98 3.60 14.60 -3.70
C LYS A 98 2.30 14.49 -4.49
N SER A 99 2.28 13.65 -5.54
CA SER A 99 1.02 13.40 -6.26
C SER A 99 0.09 12.48 -5.48
N VAL A 100 0.59 11.80 -4.44
CA VAL A 100 -0.20 10.94 -3.56
C VAL A 100 -0.55 11.72 -2.31
N ASN A 101 -1.83 11.76 -1.98
CA ASN A 101 -2.29 12.37 -0.74
C ASN A 101 -2.08 11.37 0.41
N VAL A 102 -1.08 11.65 1.26
CA VAL A 102 -0.75 10.73 2.37
C VAL A 102 -1.87 10.60 3.39
N TYR A 103 -2.76 11.60 3.46
CA TYR A 103 -3.91 11.50 4.36
C TYR A 103 -4.91 10.46 3.88
N ASP A 104 -5.03 10.23 2.58
CA ASP A 104 -5.87 9.16 2.04
C ASP A 104 -5.29 7.80 2.42
N VAL A 105 -3.96 7.65 2.36
CA VAL A 105 -3.29 6.42 2.78
C VAL A 105 -3.51 6.17 4.26
N GLN A 106 -3.29 7.21 5.07
CA GLN A 106 -3.48 7.13 6.51
C GLN A 106 -4.92 6.77 6.87
N ASN A 107 -5.89 7.37 6.18
CA ASN A 107 -7.31 7.13 6.46
C ASN A 107 -7.72 5.69 6.19
N VAL A 108 -7.28 5.11 5.07
CA VAL A 108 -7.65 3.73 4.74
C VAL A 108 -7.00 2.75 5.73
N LEU A 109 -5.75 3.00 6.12
CA LEU A 109 -5.10 2.19 7.14
C LEU A 109 -5.81 2.31 8.48
N ALA A 110 -6.09 3.53 8.91
CA ALA A 110 -6.77 3.77 10.19
C ALA A 110 -8.14 3.09 10.23
N HIS A 111 -8.88 3.20 9.13
CA HIS A 111 -10.21 2.58 9.05
C HIS A 111 -10.16 1.07 9.28
N HIS A 112 -9.17 0.40 8.72
CA HIS A 112 -9.08 -1.07 8.81
C HIS A 112 -8.28 -1.57 10.02
N VAL A 113 -7.31 -0.79 10.48
CA VAL A 113 -6.43 -1.23 11.57
C VAL A 113 -6.98 -0.84 12.93
N LEU A 114 -7.54 0.36 13.05
CA LEU A 114 -8.06 0.88 14.31
C LEU A 114 -9.53 0.48 14.47
N LYS A 115 -9.75 -0.59 15.17
CA LYS A 115 -11.11 -1.08 15.41
C LYS A 115 -11.46 -1.05 16.89
#